data_35064a7c001c87f49f21e61ed2984e5b
#
_entry.id   35064a7c001c87f49f21e61ed2984e5b
#
_cell.length_a   1.000
_cell.length_b   1.000
_cell.length_c   1.000
_cell.angle_alpha   90.00
_cell.angle_beta   90.00
_cell.angle_gamma   90.00
#
_symmetry.space_group_name_H-M   'P 1'
#
loop_
_entity.id
_entity.type
_entity.pdbx_description
1 polymer ?
#
loop_
_entity_poly.entity_id
_entity_poly.type
_entity_poly.pdbx_seq_one_letter_code
_entity_poly.pdbx_strand_id
1 'polypeptide(L)'
;MNGSYLSVNGITLTKYKADGKSTAVSVSIPVKFDMNKSNYTGASIGGFELGSGNCLIAYAKDVSSSCKTRNVYISVTDELFNGTQNIALTNYGTSSKVTCRTPQLIKINDNLFLVMWEEYNSSTGKTATKTMTVDSNGKTVIKAISHSFGLSDCQPVVCSDGMVKWYVTNNSAPTLYKLSPFALDDYHEHSYTKTVLSNATCSTAGTVKYTCSCGDSYTETIPATGHKSSGWIVDKAASIGVKGSKHKECTVCK
;
A
#
# COMPACT_ATOMS: atom_id res chain seq x y z
N MET A 1 -8.87 -11.02 14.32
CA MET A 1 -9.01 -12.02 13.24
C MET A 1 -10.29 -12.80 13.50
N ASN A 2 -11.23 -12.82 12.57
CA ASN A 2 -12.54 -13.48 12.77
C ASN A 2 -12.48 -15.01 12.59
N GLY A 3 -11.36 -15.68 12.82
CA GLY A 3 -11.23 -17.14 12.76
C GLY A 3 -11.63 -17.76 11.40
N SER A 4 -11.53 -17.02 10.31
CA SER A 4 -11.77 -17.54 8.95
C SER A 4 -10.47 -18.00 8.31
N TYR A 5 -10.56 -19.01 7.45
CA TYR A 5 -9.42 -19.52 6.68
C TYR A 5 -9.62 -19.26 5.21
N LEU A 6 -8.53 -18.99 4.49
CA LEU A 6 -8.52 -18.89 3.04
C LEU A 6 -7.79 -20.11 2.46
N SER A 7 -8.33 -20.61 1.37
CA SER A 7 -7.72 -21.67 0.58
C SER A 7 -7.67 -21.25 -0.88
N VAL A 8 -6.56 -21.51 -1.53
CA VAL A 8 -6.41 -21.34 -2.97
C VAL A 8 -6.29 -22.73 -3.58
N ASN A 9 -7.25 -23.09 -4.42
CA ASN A 9 -7.25 -24.35 -5.14
C ASN A 9 -7.36 -24.07 -6.65
N GLY A 10 -6.23 -24.13 -7.33
CA GLY A 10 -6.19 -23.83 -8.75
C GLY A 10 -6.61 -22.38 -9.03
N ILE A 11 -7.75 -22.20 -9.66
CA ILE A 11 -8.29 -20.89 -10.04
C ILE A 11 -9.34 -20.34 -9.05
N THR A 12 -9.58 -21.04 -7.95
CA THR A 12 -10.65 -20.68 -7.01
C THR A 12 -10.04 -20.29 -5.67
N LEU A 13 -10.37 -19.11 -5.21
CA LEU A 13 -10.14 -18.65 -3.85
C LEU A 13 -11.42 -18.94 -3.04
N THR A 14 -11.27 -19.63 -1.93
CA THR A 14 -12.39 -20.02 -1.07
C THR A 14 -12.13 -19.55 0.35
N LYS A 15 -13.07 -18.83 0.93
CA LYS A 15 -13.07 -18.44 2.33
C LYS A 15 -13.92 -19.45 3.13
N TYR A 16 -13.31 -20.05 4.12
CA TYR A 16 -13.96 -20.96 5.04
C TYR A 16 -14.31 -20.25 6.35
N LYS A 17 -15.34 -20.67 7.03
CA LYS A 17 -15.63 -20.27 8.41
C LYS A 17 -14.59 -20.82 9.36
N ALA A 18 -14.58 -20.33 10.61
CA ALA A 18 -13.66 -20.75 11.64
C ALA A 18 -13.69 -22.27 11.96
N ASP A 19 -14.83 -22.93 11.70
CA ASP A 19 -15.00 -24.38 11.87
C ASP A 19 -14.26 -25.21 10.80
N GLY A 20 -13.75 -24.55 9.76
CA GLY A 20 -13.03 -25.18 8.64
C GLY A 20 -13.89 -26.07 7.74
N LYS A 21 -15.18 -26.23 8.04
CA LYS A 21 -16.07 -27.18 7.37
C LYS A 21 -17.02 -26.55 6.36
N SER A 22 -17.45 -25.34 6.61
CA SER A 22 -18.42 -24.65 5.76
C SER A 22 -17.78 -23.57 4.90
N THR A 23 -18.01 -23.64 3.61
CA THR A 23 -17.61 -22.60 2.67
C THR A 23 -18.50 -21.37 2.88
N ALA A 24 -17.89 -20.22 3.13
CA ALA A 24 -18.60 -18.95 3.22
C ALA A 24 -18.81 -18.33 1.84
N VAL A 25 -17.74 -18.15 1.08
CA VAL A 25 -17.74 -17.54 -0.26
C VAL A 25 -16.60 -18.14 -1.08
N SER A 26 -16.82 -18.25 -2.40
CA SER A 26 -15.77 -18.61 -3.36
C SER A 26 -15.76 -17.65 -4.53
N VAL A 27 -14.58 -17.31 -5.03
CA VAL A 27 -14.38 -16.52 -6.24
C VAL A 27 -13.33 -17.17 -7.14
N SER A 28 -13.57 -17.16 -8.45
CA SER A 28 -12.57 -17.59 -9.41
C SER A 28 -11.59 -16.47 -9.68
N ILE A 29 -10.30 -16.79 -9.57
CA ILE A 29 -9.21 -15.89 -9.97
C ILE A 29 -8.80 -16.22 -11.42
N PRO A 30 -8.36 -15.22 -12.22
CA PRO A 30 -8.07 -15.42 -13.64
C PRO A 30 -6.71 -16.11 -13.87
N VAL A 31 -6.42 -17.14 -13.09
CA VAL A 31 -5.17 -17.90 -13.12
C VAL A 31 -5.50 -19.36 -13.43
N LYS A 32 -4.93 -19.91 -14.48
CA LYS A 32 -5.01 -21.35 -14.79
C LYS A 32 -3.68 -21.99 -14.44
N PHE A 33 -3.72 -22.99 -13.55
CA PHE A 33 -2.59 -23.84 -13.28
C PHE A 33 -2.60 -25.03 -14.24
N ASP A 34 -1.53 -25.21 -14.99
CA ASP A 34 -1.31 -26.44 -15.73
C ASP A 34 -0.28 -27.29 -14.97
N MET A 35 -0.79 -28.08 -14.03
CA MET A 35 0.02 -29.00 -13.20
C MET A 35 0.65 -30.15 -13.99
N ASN A 36 0.21 -30.38 -15.24
CA ASN A 36 0.62 -31.54 -16.03
C ASN A 36 1.79 -31.27 -16.96
N LYS A 37 2.30 -30.06 -17.03
CA LYS A 37 3.44 -29.73 -17.89
C LYS A 37 4.71 -29.57 -17.06
N SER A 38 5.67 -30.43 -17.33
CA SER A 38 7.00 -30.49 -16.69
C SER A 38 7.84 -29.20 -16.79
N ASN A 39 7.31 -28.09 -17.28
CA ASN A 39 8.03 -26.84 -17.54
C ASN A 39 7.34 -25.61 -16.94
N TYR A 40 6.61 -25.72 -15.83
CA TYR A 40 6.00 -24.56 -15.13
C TYR A 40 5.34 -23.55 -16.11
N THR A 41 4.65 -24.06 -17.12
CA THR A 41 3.90 -23.22 -18.05
C THR A 41 2.53 -22.94 -17.50
N GLY A 42 2.13 -21.69 -17.44
CA GLY A 42 0.83 -21.28 -16.93
C GLY A 42 0.93 -20.12 -15.94
N ALA A 43 0.61 -20.36 -14.72
CA ALA A 43 0.68 -19.35 -13.69
C ALA A 43 1.25 -19.92 -12.39
N SER A 44 1.88 -19.07 -11.58
CA SER A 44 2.28 -19.41 -10.23
C SER A 44 1.71 -18.40 -9.26
N ILE A 45 1.19 -18.88 -8.11
CA ILE A 45 0.72 -18.03 -7.02
C ILE A 45 1.87 -17.82 -6.05
N GLY A 46 2.14 -16.56 -5.73
CA GLY A 46 3.17 -16.15 -4.79
C GLY A 46 2.69 -15.93 -3.38
N GLY A 47 1.40 -16.05 -3.13
CA GLY A 47 0.80 -15.86 -1.83
C GLY A 47 -0.49 -15.06 -1.88
N PHE A 48 -1.20 -15.07 -0.76
CA PHE A 48 -2.35 -14.20 -0.53
C PHE A 48 -2.27 -13.64 0.90
N GLU A 49 -2.74 -12.40 1.04
CA GLU A 49 -2.72 -11.69 2.31
C GLU A 49 -4.00 -10.90 2.50
N LEU A 50 -4.38 -10.67 3.76
CA LEU A 50 -5.52 -9.83 4.15
C LEU A 50 -5.01 -8.54 4.77
N GLY A 51 -5.59 -7.42 4.36
CA GLY A 51 -5.32 -6.13 4.98
C GLY A 51 -6.36 -5.08 4.62
N SER A 52 -6.76 -4.29 5.61
CA SER A 52 -7.73 -3.19 5.49
C SER A 52 -9.02 -3.57 4.75
N GLY A 53 -9.56 -4.77 5.04
CA GLY A 53 -10.80 -5.27 4.44
C GLY A 53 -10.65 -5.85 3.03
N ASN A 54 -9.45 -5.90 2.48
CA ASN A 54 -9.15 -6.49 1.18
C ASN A 54 -8.37 -7.79 1.31
N CYS A 55 -8.55 -8.68 0.33
CA CYS A 55 -7.71 -9.84 0.09
C CYS A 55 -6.86 -9.60 -1.16
N LEU A 56 -5.56 -9.71 -1.02
CA LEU A 56 -4.59 -9.55 -2.11
C LEU A 56 -4.00 -10.90 -2.49
N ILE A 57 -3.81 -11.13 -3.79
CA ILE A 57 -3.16 -12.33 -4.32
C ILE A 57 -2.12 -11.92 -5.34
N ALA A 58 -0.85 -12.24 -5.09
CA ALA A 58 0.21 -12.06 -6.08
C ALA A 58 0.36 -13.33 -6.92
N TYR A 59 0.49 -13.16 -8.22
CA TYR A 59 0.70 -14.28 -9.14
C TYR A 59 1.47 -13.86 -10.38
N ALA A 60 2.10 -14.83 -11.03
CA ALA A 60 2.67 -14.65 -12.36
C ALA A 60 1.84 -15.42 -13.38
N LYS A 61 1.60 -14.83 -14.55
CA LYS A 61 0.77 -15.41 -15.61
C LYS A 61 1.39 -15.18 -16.97
N ASP A 62 1.27 -16.18 -17.85
CA ASP A 62 1.67 -16.08 -19.25
C ASP A 62 0.92 -14.96 -19.98
N VAL A 63 1.62 -14.22 -20.83
CA VAL A 63 1.05 -13.15 -21.65
C VAL A 63 -0.01 -13.69 -22.61
N SER A 64 0.23 -14.90 -23.14
CA SER A 64 -0.75 -15.61 -23.97
C SER A 64 -0.54 -17.12 -23.86
N SER A 65 -1.50 -17.91 -24.33
CA SER A 65 -1.42 -19.37 -24.31
C SER A 65 -0.26 -19.95 -25.17
N SER A 66 0.24 -19.18 -26.13
CA SER A 66 1.36 -19.56 -27.01
C SER A 66 2.71 -18.95 -26.61
N CYS A 67 2.75 -18.08 -25.60
CA CYS A 67 3.95 -17.36 -25.19
C CYS A 67 4.31 -17.66 -23.73
N LYS A 68 5.58 -18.02 -23.49
CA LYS A 68 6.12 -18.33 -22.16
C LYS A 68 6.57 -17.08 -21.37
N THR A 69 6.44 -15.88 -21.96
CA THR A 69 6.69 -14.64 -21.23
C THR A 69 5.61 -14.45 -20.18
N ARG A 70 6.00 -14.19 -18.95
CA ARG A 70 5.10 -13.98 -17.82
C ARG A 70 5.23 -12.58 -17.28
N ASN A 71 4.11 -12.06 -16.84
CA ASN A 71 4.02 -10.84 -16.05
C ASN A 71 3.54 -11.16 -14.63
N VAL A 72 3.91 -10.29 -13.68
CA VAL A 72 3.41 -10.33 -12.31
C VAL A 72 2.18 -9.46 -12.20
N TYR A 73 1.20 -9.96 -11.48
CA TYR A 73 -0.07 -9.32 -11.21
C TYR A 73 -0.40 -9.38 -9.72
N ILE A 74 -1.24 -8.47 -9.30
CA ILE A 74 -1.98 -8.55 -8.05
C ILE A 74 -3.47 -8.58 -8.37
N SER A 75 -4.19 -9.55 -7.81
CA SER A 75 -5.64 -9.48 -7.69
C SER A 75 -5.99 -8.91 -6.34
N VAL A 76 -6.89 -7.93 -6.33
CA VAL A 76 -7.47 -7.34 -5.12
C VAL A 76 -8.96 -7.59 -5.13
N THR A 77 -9.48 -8.11 -4.04
CA THR A 77 -10.92 -8.32 -3.83
C THR A 77 -11.25 -7.98 -2.38
N ASP A 78 -12.51 -7.64 -2.08
CA ASP A 78 -12.92 -7.46 -0.70
C ASP A 78 -12.94 -8.81 0.08
N GLU A 79 -13.14 -8.77 1.37
CA GLU A 79 -13.22 -9.97 2.20
C GLU A 79 -14.41 -10.88 1.88
N LEU A 80 -15.39 -10.39 1.13
CA LEU A 80 -16.53 -11.12 0.62
C LEU A 80 -16.33 -11.59 -0.82
N PHE A 81 -15.15 -11.30 -1.40
CA PHE A 81 -14.76 -11.63 -2.77
C PHE A 81 -15.58 -10.93 -3.85
N ASN A 82 -16.04 -9.71 -3.55
CA ASN A 82 -16.69 -8.86 -4.53
C ASN A 82 -15.68 -7.90 -5.16
N GLY A 83 -15.97 -7.40 -6.34
CA GLY A 83 -15.21 -6.32 -6.96
C GLY A 83 -13.78 -6.66 -7.31
N THR A 84 -13.48 -7.92 -7.69
CA THR A 84 -12.10 -8.35 -8.01
C THR A 84 -11.48 -7.50 -9.10
N GLN A 85 -10.33 -6.89 -8.79
CA GLN A 85 -9.49 -6.15 -9.73
C GLN A 85 -8.19 -6.92 -9.96
N ASN A 86 -7.72 -6.94 -11.21
CA ASN A 86 -6.45 -7.55 -11.58
C ASN A 86 -5.50 -6.47 -12.09
N ILE A 87 -4.46 -6.19 -11.33
CA ILE A 87 -3.52 -5.10 -11.56
C ILE A 87 -2.20 -5.71 -12.05
N ALA A 88 -1.73 -5.30 -13.23
CA ALA A 88 -0.43 -5.69 -13.74
C ALA A 88 0.67 -4.88 -13.06
N LEU A 89 1.63 -5.56 -12.43
CA LEU A 89 2.82 -4.94 -11.84
C LEU A 89 3.97 -4.86 -12.83
N THR A 90 3.98 -5.73 -13.84
CA THR A 90 4.92 -5.72 -14.96
C THR A 90 4.15 -5.77 -16.29
N ASN A 91 4.81 -5.34 -17.38
CA ASN A 91 4.17 -5.30 -18.71
C ASN A 91 5.16 -5.71 -19.81
N TYR A 92 5.56 -6.96 -19.78
CA TYR A 92 6.40 -7.55 -20.85
C TYR A 92 5.51 -8.11 -21.97
N GLY A 93 5.80 -7.73 -23.21
CA GLY A 93 5.09 -8.23 -24.39
C GLY A 93 5.55 -9.64 -24.83
N THR A 94 4.87 -10.22 -25.80
CA THR A 94 5.12 -11.58 -26.33
C THR A 94 6.51 -11.77 -26.93
N SER A 95 7.15 -10.71 -27.42
CA SER A 95 8.51 -10.71 -27.97
C SER A 95 9.60 -10.45 -26.93
N SER A 96 9.23 -10.24 -25.67
CA SER A 96 10.18 -9.96 -24.60
C SER A 96 11.11 -11.14 -24.35
N LYS A 97 12.37 -10.84 -24.07
CA LYS A 97 13.37 -11.82 -23.59
C LYS A 97 13.35 -11.95 -22.06
N VAL A 98 12.59 -11.10 -21.39
CA VAL A 98 12.41 -11.12 -19.94
C VAL A 98 11.10 -11.81 -19.59
N THR A 99 11.16 -12.69 -18.61
CA THR A 99 9.98 -13.38 -18.04
C THR A 99 10.05 -13.38 -16.53
N CYS A 100 8.90 -13.20 -15.87
CA CYS A 100 8.80 -13.20 -14.42
C CYS A 100 8.60 -14.61 -13.88
N ARG A 101 9.19 -14.87 -12.70
CA ARG A 101 9.13 -16.15 -11.99
C ARG A 101 8.99 -15.91 -10.50
N THR A 102 8.60 -16.95 -9.77
CA THR A 102 8.64 -17.01 -8.30
C THR A 102 8.05 -15.77 -7.63
N PRO A 103 6.81 -15.36 -7.95
CA PRO A 103 6.19 -14.25 -7.25
C PRO A 103 6.01 -14.60 -5.77
N GLN A 104 6.21 -13.61 -4.89
CA GLN A 104 5.99 -13.73 -3.45
C GLN A 104 5.21 -12.51 -2.98
N LEU A 105 4.28 -12.70 -2.06
CA LEU A 105 3.51 -11.62 -1.43
C LEU A 105 3.70 -11.70 0.08
N ILE A 106 4.14 -10.61 0.67
CA ILE A 106 4.44 -10.52 2.09
C ILE A 106 3.68 -9.33 2.68
N LYS A 107 2.88 -9.58 3.70
CA LYS A 107 2.21 -8.53 4.46
C LYS A 107 3.18 -7.86 5.42
N ILE A 108 3.43 -6.57 5.23
CA ILE A 108 4.24 -5.75 6.14
C ILE A 108 3.35 -5.20 7.28
N ASN A 109 2.21 -4.66 6.92
CA ASN A 109 1.14 -4.26 7.84
C ASN A 109 -0.21 -4.28 7.09
N ASP A 110 -1.30 -3.82 7.72
CA ASP A 110 -2.64 -3.87 7.12
C ASP A 110 -2.78 -3.02 5.85
N ASN A 111 -1.91 -2.03 5.64
CA ASN A 111 -1.96 -1.12 4.51
C ASN A 111 -0.77 -1.25 3.55
N LEU A 112 0.21 -2.10 3.85
CA LEU A 112 1.44 -2.19 3.05
C LEU A 112 1.85 -3.65 2.84
N PHE A 113 2.11 -3.99 1.58
CA PHE A 113 2.49 -5.33 1.14
C PHE A 113 3.73 -5.25 0.26
N LEU A 114 4.68 -6.13 0.49
CA LEU A 114 5.85 -6.32 -0.35
C LEU A 114 5.57 -7.43 -1.37
N VAL A 115 5.77 -7.11 -2.63
CA VAL A 115 5.75 -8.08 -3.73
C VAL A 115 7.18 -8.30 -4.20
N MET A 116 7.61 -9.55 -4.26
CA MET A 116 8.93 -9.94 -4.75
C MET A 116 8.76 -10.90 -5.93
N TRP A 117 9.66 -10.82 -6.90
CA TRP A 117 9.70 -11.77 -8.03
C TRP A 117 11.08 -11.82 -8.66
N GLU A 118 11.34 -12.85 -9.45
CA GLU A 118 12.52 -12.94 -10.28
C GLU A 118 12.20 -12.57 -11.73
N GLU A 119 13.09 -11.82 -12.35
CA GLU A 119 13.12 -11.56 -13.79
C GLU A 119 14.28 -12.32 -14.42
N TYR A 120 13.94 -13.31 -15.24
CA TYR A 120 14.92 -14.04 -16.03
C TYR A 120 15.00 -13.46 -17.44
N ASN A 121 16.21 -13.10 -17.88
CA ASN A 121 16.47 -12.63 -19.23
C ASN A 121 17.12 -13.75 -20.05
N SER A 122 16.38 -14.30 -21.02
CA SER A 122 16.81 -15.42 -21.86
C SER A 122 17.97 -15.07 -22.82
N SER A 123 18.17 -13.78 -23.15
CA SER A 123 19.29 -13.35 -24.01
C SER A 123 20.62 -13.33 -23.27
N THR A 124 20.61 -13.07 -21.97
CA THR A 124 21.83 -12.94 -21.14
C THR A 124 22.02 -14.10 -20.19
N GLY A 125 21.00 -14.96 -20.01
CA GLY A 125 20.98 -16.03 -19.01
C GLY A 125 20.93 -15.54 -17.55
N LYS A 126 20.75 -14.22 -17.32
CA LYS A 126 20.79 -13.63 -15.98
C LYS A 126 19.41 -13.57 -15.36
N THR A 127 19.37 -13.75 -14.04
CA THR A 127 18.21 -13.53 -13.19
C THR A 127 18.48 -12.33 -12.26
N ALA A 128 17.48 -11.47 -12.08
CA ALA A 128 17.48 -10.39 -11.09
C ALA A 128 16.24 -10.51 -10.23
N THR A 129 16.37 -10.35 -8.95
CA THR A 129 15.22 -10.23 -8.03
C THR A 129 14.70 -8.81 -8.04
N LYS A 130 13.39 -8.68 -8.13
CA LYS A 130 12.68 -7.40 -8.01
C LYS A 130 11.86 -7.36 -6.74
N THR A 131 11.77 -6.18 -6.17
CA THR A 131 10.87 -5.89 -5.06
C THR A 131 10.05 -4.64 -5.35
N MET A 132 8.80 -4.64 -4.95
CA MET A 132 7.87 -3.51 -5.09
C MET A 132 6.95 -3.51 -3.87
N THR A 133 6.56 -2.35 -3.36
CA THR A 133 5.51 -2.30 -2.37
C THR A 133 4.21 -1.74 -2.94
N VAL A 134 3.11 -2.28 -2.47
CA VAL A 134 1.76 -1.87 -2.84
C VAL A 134 0.93 -1.65 -1.57
N ASP A 135 -0.10 -0.81 -1.67
CA ASP A 135 -1.09 -0.65 -0.61
C ASP A 135 -2.15 -1.77 -0.64
N SER A 136 -3.09 -1.73 0.30
CA SER A 136 -4.20 -2.70 0.38
C SER A 136 -5.17 -2.68 -0.81
N ASN A 137 -5.09 -1.68 -1.68
CA ASN A 137 -5.83 -1.59 -2.94
C ASN A 137 -4.99 -2.02 -4.16
N GLY A 138 -3.78 -2.50 -3.93
CA GLY A 138 -2.85 -2.90 -4.99
C GLY A 138 -2.17 -1.73 -5.71
N LYS A 139 -2.33 -0.49 -5.23
CA LYS A 139 -1.67 0.68 -5.80
C LYS A 139 -0.20 0.67 -5.39
N THR A 140 0.69 0.91 -6.35
CA THR A 140 2.12 1.00 -6.11
C THR A 140 2.45 2.14 -5.14
N VAL A 141 3.09 1.78 -4.02
CA VAL A 141 3.66 2.71 -3.04
C VAL A 141 5.13 2.96 -3.38
N ILE A 142 5.89 1.88 -3.61
CA ILE A 142 7.29 1.94 -3.98
C ILE A 142 7.46 1.17 -5.29
N LYS A 143 8.08 1.82 -6.28
CA LYS A 143 8.34 1.23 -7.59
C LYS A 143 9.31 0.06 -7.50
N ALA A 144 9.33 -0.76 -8.54
CA ALA A 144 10.19 -1.94 -8.60
C ALA A 144 11.67 -1.58 -8.53
N ILE A 145 12.38 -2.28 -7.64
CA ILE A 145 13.83 -2.18 -7.44
C ILE A 145 14.47 -3.50 -7.78
N SER A 146 15.66 -3.44 -8.35
CA SER A 146 16.44 -4.60 -8.75
C SER A 146 17.50 -4.94 -7.71
N HIS A 147 17.61 -6.23 -7.39
CA HIS A 147 18.57 -6.76 -6.45
C HIS A 147 19.38 -7.91 -7.07
N SER A 148 20.57 -8.16 -6.54
CA SER A 148 21.45 -9.25 -6.97
C SER A 148 21.27 -10.56 -6.21
N PHE A 149 20.45 -10.58 -5.16
CA PHE A 149 20.15 -11.81 -4.43
C PHE A 149 19.07 -12.64 -5.14
N GLY A 150 18.99 -13.94 -4.83
CA GLY A 150 17.98 -14.85 -5.37
C GLY A 150 16.75 -14.97 -4.49
N LEU A 151 15.67 -15.48 -5.08
CA LEU A 151 14.50 -16.00 -4.38
C LEU A 151 14.53 -17.54 -4.38
N SER A 152 13.67 -18.11 -3.56
CA SER A 152 13.39 -19.55 -3.54
C SER A 152 11.88 -19.75 -3.39
N ASP A 153 11.45 -21.00 -3.41
CA ASP A 153 10.05 -21.36 -3.13
C ASP A 153 9.68 -21.17 -1.65
N CYS A 154 10.66 -20.82 -0.80
CA CYS A 154 10.42 -20.51 0.61
C CYS A 154 9.75 -19.13 0.70
N GLN A 155 8.56 -19.10 1.32
CA GLN A 155 7.83 -17.84 1.55
C GLN A 155 8.67 -16.94 2.48
N PRO A 156 9.03 -15.72 2.04
CA PRO A 156 9.66 -14.74 2.93
C PRO A 156 8.72 -14.33 4.07
N VAL A 157 9.28 -14.07 5.23
CA VAL A 157 8.52 -13.71 6.44
C VAL A 157 9.01 -12.40 7.03
N VAL A 158 8.08 -11.62 7.59
CA VAL A 158 8.41 -10.44 8.40
C VAL A 158 8.76 -10.90 9.80
N CYS A 159 9.94 -10.54 10.25
CA CYS A 159 10.42 -10.84 11.60
C CYS A 159 10.13 -9.70 12.58
N SER A 160 10.29 -9.98 13.88
CA SER A 160 10.05 -9.00 14.96
C SER A 160 10.95 -7.75 14.89
N ASP A 161 12.07 -7.83 14.16
CA ASP A 161 12.96 -6.71 13.87
C ASP A 161 12.50 -5.84 12.69
N GLY A 162 11.32 -6.11 12.11
CA GLY A 162 10.78 -5.43 10.95
C GLY A 162 11.41 -5.81 9.61
N MET A 163 12.38 -6.73 9.62
CA MET A 163 13.04 -7.20 8.40
C MET A 163 12.28 -8.35 7.76
N VAL A 164 12.25 -8.38 6.43
CA VAL A 164 11.81 -9.53 5.65
C VAL A 164 12.98 -10.48 5.50
N LYS A 165 12.79 -11.76 5.84
CA LYS A 165 13.86 -12.79 5.79
C LYS A 165 13.38 -14.02 5.02
N TRP A 166 14.30 -14.65 4.29
CA TRP A 166 14.08 -15.90 3.57
C TRP A 166 15.38 -16.66 3.37
N TYR A 167 15.27 -17.93 3.03
CA TYR A 167 16.40 -18.78 2.70
C TYR A 167 16.46 -19.07 1.21
N VAL A 168 17.67 -19.10 0.66
CA VAL A 168 17.95 -19.63 -0.67
C VAL A 168 19.00 -20.74 -0.53
N THR A 169 18.72 -21.89 -1.13
CA THR A 169 19.66 -23.02 -1.17
C THR A 169 20.41 -23.02 -2.50
N ASN A 170 21.70 -22.71 -2.47
CA ASN A 170 22.60 -22.84 -3.59
C ASN A 170 23.53 -24.05 -3.36
N ASN A 171 23.15 -25.20 -3.85
CA ASN A 171 23.91 -26.47 -3.95
C ASN A 171 24.74 -26.97 -2.76
N SER A 172 25.02 -26.20 -1.72
CA SER A 172 25.88 -26.64 -0.62
C SER A 172 25.48 -26.12 0.77
N ALA A 173 24.87 -24.97 0.91
CA ALA A 173 24.40 -24.46 2.20
C ALA A 173 23.24 -23.46 2.01
N PRO A 174 22.25 -23.46 2.90
CA PRO A 174 21.21 -22.44 2.89
C PRO A 174 21.81 -21.10 3.24
N THR A 175 21.51 -20.07 2.43
CA THR A 175 21.88 -18.68 2.69
C THR A 175 20.66 -17.93 3.16
N LEU A 176 20.75 -17.31 4.34
CA LEU A 176 19.72 -16.44 4.88
C LEU A 176 19.88 -15.03 4.28
N TYR A 177 18.87 -14.58 3.59
CA TYR A 177 18.75 -13.21 3.13
C TYR A 177 17.85 -12.40 4.06
N LYS A 178 18.12 -11.09 4.13
CA LYS A 178 17.29 -10.12 4.84
C LYS A 178 17.16 -8.85 4.02
N LEU A 179 15.98 -8.24 4.06
CA LEU A 179 15.66 -6.99 3.38
C LEU A 179 14.83 -6.12 4.32
N SER A 180 15.14 -4.84 4.41
CA SER A 180 14.20 -3.88 4.97
C SER A 180 13.12 -3.60 3.92
N PRO A 181 11.82 -3.79 4.20
CA PRO A 181 10.77 -3.47 3.25
C PRO A 181 10.64 -1.97 2.97
N PHE A 182 11.35 -1.14 3.74
CA PHE A 182 11.38 0.32 3.64
C PHE A 182 12.74 0.87 3.18
N ALA A 183 13.77 0.02 3.03
CA ALA A 183 15.11 0.45 2.62
C ALA A 183 15.16 0.65 1.11
N LEU A 184 14.67 1.78 0.67
CA LEU A 184 14.74 2.23 -0.69
C LEU A 184 15.30 3.64 -0.69
N ASP A 185 16.16 3.94 -1.64
CA ASP A 185 16.82 5.25 -1.75
C ASP A 185 15.82 6.43 -1.79
N ASP A 186 14.54 6.15 -2.11
CA ASP A 186 13.46 7.14 -2.20
C ASP A 186 12.34 6.98 -1.15
N TYR A 187 12.35 5.92 -0.31
CA TYR A 187 11.34 5.76 0.73
C TYR A 187 11.86 6.23 2.08
N HIS A 188 11.20 7.20 2.65
CA HIS A 188 11.34 7.59 4.04
C HIS A 188 9.96 7.78 4.65
N GLU A 189 9.84 7.53 5.93
CA GLU A 189 8.67 7.95 6.69
C GLU A 189 8.62 9.48 6.69
N HIS A 190 7.55 10.04 6.15
CA HIS A 190 7.42 11.50 6.08
C HIS A 190 7.38 12.11 7.46
N SER A 191 8.42 12.85 7.79
CA SER A 191 8.46 13.71 8.98
C SER A 191 8.23 15.15 8.54
N TYR A 192 7.05 15.67 8.84
CA TYR A 192 6.65 16.99 8.38
C TYR A 192 7.05 18.09 9.36
N THR A 193 7.78 19.07 8.87
CA THR A 193 8.04 20.32 9.58
C THR A 193 6.89 21.28 9.33
N LYS A 194 6.28 21.77 10.41
CA LYS A 194 5.18 22.73 10.38
C LYS A 194 5.68 24.15 10.18
N THR A 195 5.16 24.86 9.20
CA THR A 195 5.42 26.29 8.95
C THR A 195 4.11 27.03 8.85
N VAL A 196 3.93 28.07 9.67
CA VAL A 196 2.73 28.94 9.59
C VAL A 196 2.93 29.93 8.46
N LEU A 197 2.10 29.83 7.42
CA LEU A 197 2.11 30.77 6.28
C LEU A 197 1.31 32.04 6.57
N SER A 198 0.18 31.89 7.25
CA SER A 198 -0.65 33.01 7.71
C SER A 198 -1.32 32.65 9.03
N ASN A 199 -1.35 33.61 9.93
CA ASN A 199 -2.08 33.43 11.19
C ASN A 199 -3.58 33.62 10.97
N ALA A 200 -4.40 32.87 11.70
CA ALA A 200 -5.82 33.12 11.77
C ALA A 200 -6.08 34.45 12.53
N THR A 201 -7.01 35.22 12.03
CA THR A 201 -7.54 36.42 12.68
C THR A 201 -8.95 36.15 13.21
N CYS A 202 -9.60 37.18 13.77
CA CYS A 202 -10.98 37.03 14.22
C CYS A 202 -11.94 36.66 13.08
N SER A 203 -11.70 37.16 11.88
CA SER A 203 -12.58 37.00 10.72
C SER A 203 -11.97 36.23 9.54
N THR A 204 -10.67 36.00 9.57
CA THR A 204 -9.96 35.35 8.44
C THR A 204 -9.27 34.10 8.92
N ALA A 205 -9.42 33.01 8.18
CA ALA A 205 -8.71 31.76 8.42
C ALA A 205 -7.20 31.91 8.14
N GLY A 206 -6.39 31.23 8.92
CA GLY A 206 -4.96 31.09 8.69
C GLY A 206 -4.62 29.85 7.86
N THR A 207 -3.35 29.73 7.47
CA THR A 207 -2.84 28.60 6.70
C THR A 207 -1.53 28.11 7.28
N VAL A 208 -1.41 26.79 7.44
CA VAL A 208 -0.18 26.10 7.82
C VAL A 208 0.26 25.24 6.66
N LYS A 209 1.54 25.24 6.40
CA LYS A 209 2.19 24.28 5.47
C LYS A 209 3.01 23.26 6.26
N TYR A 210 2.87 22.03 5.89
CA TYR A 210 3.69 20.91 6.36
C TYR A 210 4.62 20.49 5.22
N THR A 211 5.93 20.44 5.45
CA THR A 211 6.94 20.11 4.45
C THR A 211 7.86 19.02 4.98
N CYS A 212 8.04 17.96 4.18
CA CYS A 212 9.03 16.93 4.43
C CYS A 212 10.37 17.29 3.74
N SER A 213 11.47 16.74 4.24
CA SER A 213 12.81 16.92 3.64
C SER A 213 12.92 16.43 2.19
N CYS A 214 12.05 15.51 1.76
CA CYS A 214 11.97 15.04 0.36
C CYS A 214 11.31 16.03 -0.60
N GLY A 215 10.74 17.13 -0.09
CA GLY A 215 9.99 18.10 -0.89
C GLY A 215 8.48 17.88 -0.90
N ASP A 216 7.99 16.75 -0.38
CA ASP A 216 6.55 16.54 -0.22
C ASP A 216 5.96 17.53 0.76
N SER A 217 4.77 18.06 0.46
CA SER A 217 4.14 19.06 1.31
C SER A 217 2.63 19.13 1.10
N TYR A 218 1.92 19.50 2.17
CA TYR A 218 0.50 19.80 2.13
C TYR A 218 0.19 21.01 3.01
N THR A 219 -1.01 21.58 2.86
CA THR A 219 -1.47 22.72 3.64
C THR A 219 -2.75 22.39 4.39
N GLU A 220 -2.86 22.96 5.61
CA GLU A 220 -4.08 22.91 6.41
C GLU A 220 -4.56 24.33 6.69
N THR A 221 -5.89 24.47 6.80
CA THR A 221 -6.52 25.72 7.16
C THR A 221 -6.72 25.78 8.66
N ILE A 222 -6.27 26.86 9.29
CA ILE A 222 -6.59 27.20 10.70
C ILE A 222 -7.87 28.02 10.69
N PRO A 223 -8.96 27.56 11.30
CA PRO A 223 -10.20 28.32 11.35
C PRO A 223 -10.00 29.72 11.94
N ALA A 224 -10.78 30.70 11.48
CA ALA A 224 -10.83 32.01 12.11
C ALA A 224 -11.20 31.89 13.58
N THR A 225 -10.56 32.69 14.43
CA THR A 225 -10.71 32.60 15.90
C THR A 225 -12.07 33.14 16.42
N GLY A 226 -12.83 33.81 15.56
CA GLY A 226 -14.05 34.47 15.93
C GLY A 226 -13.79 35.77 16.74
N HIS A 227 -14.82 36.58 16.86
CA HIS A 227 -14.75 37.81 17.69
C HIS A 227 -14.97 37.46 19.17
N LYS A 228 -14.10 38.00 20.01
CA LYS A 228 -14.27 37.94 21.48
C LYS A 228 -14.77 39.29 21.96
N SER A 229 -16.06 39.39 22.28
CA SER A 229 -16.69 40.64 22.72
C SER A 229 -16.08 41.16 24.02
N SER A 230 -15.88 42.47 24.07
CA SER A 230 -15.57 43.23 25.28
C SER A 230 -16.75 43.22 26.25
N GLY A 231 -16.57 43.78 27.46
CA GLY A 231 -17.65 44.32 28.26
C GLY A 231 -18.36 45.48 27.53
N TRP A 232 -19.45 45.96 28.12
CA TRP A 232 -20.10 47.14 27.58
C TRP A 232 -19.22 48.39 27.78
N ILE A 233 -19.01 49.12 26.69
CA ILE A 233 -18.34 50.42 26.64
C ILE A 233 -19.45 51.46 26.55
N VAL A 234 -19.48 52.42 27.49
CA VAL A 234 -20.48 53.48 27.49
C VAL A 234 -20.00 54.60 26.59
N ASP A 235 -20.73 54.86 25.50
CA ASP A 235 -20.45 55.96 24.55
C ASP A 235 -21.04 57.28 25.09
N LYS A 236 -22.24 57.17 25.66
CA LYS A 236 -22.96 58.30 26.21
C LYS A 236 -23.70 57.85 27.45
N ALA A 237 -23.48 58.53 28.56
CA ALA A 237 -24.23 58.31 29.79
C ALA A 237 -25.69 58.73 29.62
N ALA A 238 -26.59 57.97 30.19
CA ALA A 238 -28.02 58.41 30.29
C ALA A 238 -28.17 59.53 31.23
N SER A 239 -29.10 60.47 30.97
CA SER A 239 -29.52 61.53 31.84
C SER A 239 -31.06 61.67 31.83
N ILE A 240 -31.63 62.49 32.70
CA ILE A 240 -33.09 62.64 32.81
C ILE A 240 -33.63 63.04 31.38
N GLY A 241 -34.51 62.20 30.85
CA GLY A 241 -35.12 62.43 29.51
C GLY A 241 -34.25 62.15 28.32
N VAL A 242 -32.98 61.74 28.47
CA VAL A 242 -32.06 61.46 27.39
C VAL A 242 -31.51 60.07 27.52
N LYS A 243 -31.72 59.21 26.51
CA LYS A 243 -31.15 57.84 26.46
C LYS A 243 -29.64 57.88 26.28
N GLY A 244 -28.94 57.05 27.02
CA GLY A 244 -27.54 56.76 26.80
C GLY A 244 -27.32 55.75 25.67
N SER A 245 -26.07 55.63 25.18
CA SER A 245 -25.65 54.60 24.25
C SER A 245 -24.44 53.84 24.78
N LYS A 246 -24.35 52.58 24.40
CA LYS A 246 -23.21 51.70 24.69
C LYS A 246 -23.02 50.71 23.57
N HIS A 247 -21.80 50.33 23.33
CA HIS A 247 -21.44 49.30 22.33
C HIS A 247 -20.55 48.23 22.95
N LYS A 248 -20.33 47.19 22.18
CA LYS A 248 -19.29 46.18 22.43
C LYS A 248 -18.34 46.11 21.22
N GLU A 249 -17.09 45.94 21.47
CA GLU A 249 -16.09 45.76 20.45
C GLU A 249 -15.35 44.42 20.66
N CYS A 250 -14.63 43.98 19.68
CA CYS A 250 -13.77 42.80 19.82
C CYS A 250 -12.54 43.18 20.63
N THR A 251 -12.19 42.37 21.65
CA THR A 251 -11.01 42.62 22.49
C THR A 251 -9.69 42.44 21.74
N VAL A 252 -9.71 41.80 20.54
CA VAL A 252 -8.54 41.47 19.73
C VAL A 252 -8.40 42.40 18.54
N CYS A 253 -9.46 42.63 17.76
CA CYS A 253 -9.37 43.38 16.50
C CYS A 253 -10.02 44.78 16.60
N LYS A 254 -10.63 45.09 17.78
CA LYS A 254 -11.32 46.34 18.06
C LYS A 254 -12.41 46.73 17.09
#